data_5bb9250bb8e3786a0923302ab0ee914b
#
_entry.id   5bb9250bb8e3786a0923302ab0ee914b
#
_cell.length_a   1.000
_cell.length_b   1.000
_cell.length_c   1.000
_cell.angle_alpha   90.00
_cell.angle_beta   90.00
_cell.angle_gamma   90.00
#
_symmetry.space_group_name_H-M   'P 1'
#
loop_
_entity.id
_entity.type
_entity.pdbx_description
1 polymer ?
#
loop_
_entity_poly.entity_id
_entity_poly.type
_entity_poly.pdbx_seq_one_letter_code
_entity_poly.pdbx_strand_id
1 'polypeptide(L)'
;MSKVIMIQGTMSNAGKSLLAAGLCRIFKQDGYRVAPFKSQNMALNSFITKDGFEMGRAQVVQARAAGIEPSVYMNPILLKPVSDMGSQVIVNGKPVSNMPVSYTHLRAHETDSY
;
A
#
# COMPACT_ATOMS: atom_id res chain seq x y z
N MET A 1 3.26 -17.47 -16.61
CA MET A 1 2.39 -16.27 -16.71
C MET A 1 1.90 -15.88 -15.32
N SER A 2 1.99 -14.61 -15.00
CA SER A 2 1.53 -14.11 -13.71
C SER A 2 0.01 -14.00 -13.68
N LYS A 3 -0.56 -14.30 -12.53
CA LYS A 3 -2.00 -14.14 -12.30
C LYS A 3 -2.21 -13.06 -11.25
N VAL A 4 -3.31 -12.34 -11.37
CA VAL A 4 -3.65 -11.23 -10.47
C VAL A 4 -5.01 -11.47 -9.87
N ILE A 5 -5.12 -11.25 -8.56
CA ILE A 5 -6.39 -11.26 -7.84
C ILE A 5 -6.57 -9.89 -7.21
N MET A 6 -7.72 -9.28 -7.43
CA MET A 6 -8.05 -7.99 -6.86
C MET A 6 -9.08 -8.18 -5.74
N ILE A 7 -8.79 -7.56 -4.59
CA ILE A 7 -9.71 -7.56 -3.46
C ILE A 7 -10.35 -6.19 -3.37
N GLN A 8 -11.66 -6.16 -3.49
CA GLN A 8 -12.44 -4.93 -3.43
C GLN A 8 -13.43 -4.99 -2.27
N GLY A 9 -13.79 -3.83 -1.77
CA GLY A 9 -14.81 -3.70 -0.74
C GLY A 9 -15.61 -2.43 -0.92
N THR A 10 -16.81 -2.43 -0.39
CA THR A 10 -17.72 -1.29 -0.48
C THR A 10 -17.43 -0.21 0.56
N MET A 11 -16.57 -0.53 1.54
CA MET A 11 -16.24 0.39 2.62
C MET A 11 -14.73 0.38 2.87
N SER A 12 -14.20 1.53 3.27
CA SER A 12 -12.81 1.65 3.68
C SER A 12 -12.66 1.15 5.11
N ASN A 13 -12.12 -0.04 5.27
CA ASN A 13 -11.85 -0.59 6.60
C ASN A 13 -10.69 -1.58 6.54
N ALA A 14 -10.29 -2.09 7.72
CA ALA A 14 -9.16 -3.00 7.85
C ALA A 14 -9.44 -4.40 7.33
N GLY A 15 -10.69 -4.75 7.06
CA GLY A 15 -11.07 -6.10 6.63
C GLY A 15 -10.43 -6.52 5.32
N LYS A 16 -10.33 -5.61 4.34
CA LYS A 16 -9.69 -5.92 3.06
C LYS A 16 -8.21 -6.22 3.22
N SER A 17 -7.52 -5.43 4.01
CA SER A 17 -6.08 -5.61 4.24
C SER A 17 -5.79 -6.92 4.93
N LEU A 18 -6.60 -7.28 5.91
CA LEU A 18 -6.46 -8.54 6.63
C LEU A 18 -6.75 -9.73 5.71
N LEU A 19 -7.79 -9.64 4.89
CA LEU A 19 -8.12 -10.69 3.93
C LEU A 19 -6.99 -10.87 2.91
N ALA A 20 -6.42 -9.77 2.41
CA ALA A 20 -5.29 -9.84 1.49
C ALA A 20 -4.09 -10.53 2.14
N ALA A 21 -3.80 -10.22 3.41
CA ALA A 21 -2.72 -10.89 4.13
C ALA A 21 -2.99 -12.40 4.26
N GLY A 22 -4.22 -12.77 4.60
CA GLY A 22 -4.60 -14.18 4.71
C GLY A 22 -4.45 -14.91 3.39
N LEU A 23 -4.87 -14.31 2.28
CA LEU A 23 -4.72 -14.92 0.96
C LEU A 23 -3.25 -15.05 0.56
N CYS A 24 -2.42 -14.05 0.87
CA CYS A 24 -0.98 -14.14 0.64
C CYS A 24 -0.39 -15.37 1.37
N ARG A 25 -0.81 -15.58 2.61
CA ARG A 25 -0.34 -16.72 3.39
C ARG A 25 -0.79 -18.05 2.80
N ILE A 26 -2.07 -18.14 2.44
CA ILE A 26 -2.65 -19.36 1.86
C ILE A 26 -1.93 -19.72 0.56
N PHE A 27 -1.77 -18.75 -0.35
CA PHE A 27 -1.12 -19.02 -1.63
C PHE A 27 0.35 -19.38 -1.43
N LYS A 28 1.03 -18.77 -0.47
CA LYS A 28 2.40 -19.15 -0.16
C LYS A 28 2.46 -20.60 0.34
N GLN A 29 1.57 -20.98 1.23
CA GLN A 29 1.53 -22.36 1.75
C GLN A 29 1.23 -23.37 0.64
N ASP A 30 0.46 -22.98 -0.37
CA ASP A 30 0.15 -23.81 -1.53
C ASP A 30 1.29 -23.86 -2.55
N GLY A 31 2.41 -23.20 -2.28
CA GLY A 31 3.58 -23.27 -3.14
C GLY A 31 3.68 -22.18 -4.20
N TYR A 32 2.78 -21.19 -4.18
CA TYR A 32 2.83 -20.11 -5.15
C TYR A 32 3.79 -19.00 -4.69
N ARG A 33 4.38 -18.34 -5.67
CA ARG A 33 5.12 -17.11 -5.42
C ARG A 33 4.11 -15.96 -5.49
N VAL A 34 3.89 -15.30 -4.36
CA VAL A 34 2.85 -14.29 -4.24
C VAL A 34 3.44 -12.99 -3.72
N ALA A 35 2.90 -11.86 -4.18
CA ALA A 35 3.28 -10.55 -3.67
C ALA A 35 2.03 -9.67 -3.57
N PRO A 36 1.92 -8.88 -2.51
CA PRO A 36 0.82 -7.91 -2.38
C PRO A 36 1.12 -6.65 -3.19
N PHE A 37 0.07 -5.93 -3.55
CA PHE A 37 0.21 -4.64 -4.20
C PHE A 37 -0.99 -3.76 -3.89
N LYS A 38 -0.72 -2.51 -3.51
CA LYS A 38 -1.72 -1.46 -3.39
C LYS A 38 -1.08 -0.16 -3.86
N SER A 39 -1.55 0.36 -4.98
CA SER A 39 -0.90 1.50 -5.62
C SER A 39 -0.81 2.71 -4.69
N GLN A 40 -1.85 2.98 -3.93
CA GLN A 40 -1.92 4.14 -3.06
C GLN A 40 -2.48 3.75 -1.70
N ASN A 41 -1.89 4.28 -0.65
CA ASN A 41 -2.38 4.08 0.71
C ASN A 41 -2.34 5.41 1.47
N MET A 42 -3.20 5.54 2.46
CA MET A 42 -3.18 6.66 3.40
C MET A 42 -2.87 6.11 4.79
N ALA A 43 -1.89 6.69 5.46
CA ALA A 43 -1.50 6.23 6.79
C ALA A 43 -0.87 7.34 7.60
N LEU A 44 -1.21 7.39 8.90
CA LEU A 44 -0.55 8.29 9.84
C LEU A 44 0.85 7.80 10.15
N ASN A 45 1.04 6.48 10.23
CA ASN A 45 2.32 5.86 10.53
C ASN A 45 2.74 4.99 9.37
N SER A 46 4.00 5.11 8.99
CA SER A 46 4.59 4.31 7.95
C SER A 46 5.58 3.31 8.52
N PHE A 47 6.00 2.38 7.68
CA PHE A 47 7.09 1.47 7.94
C PHE A 47 8.30 1.90 7.11
N ILE A 48 9.49 1.80 7.69
CA ILE A 48 10.74 2.09 6.99
C ILE A 48 11.37 0.76 6.60
N THR A 49 11.57 0.55 5.30
CA THR A 49 12.23 -0.65 4.81
C THR A 49 13.72 -0.63 5.21
N LYS A 50 14.40 -1.76 5.09
CA LYS A 50 15.82 -1.82 5.39
C LYS A 50 16.66 -0.93 4.47
N ASP A 51 16.12 -0.56 3.31
CA ASP A 51 16.77 0.36 2.37
C ASP A 51 16.48 1.83 2.71
N GLY A 52 15.71 2.11 3.76
CA GLY A 52 15.40 3.46 4.20
C GLY A 52 14.20 4.11 3.51
N PHE A 53 13.33 3.34 2.86
CA PHE A 53 12.17 3.85 2.15
C PHE A 53 10.90 3.67 2.97
N GLU A 54 9.95 4.59 2.82
CA GLU A 54 8.67 4.54 3.55
C GLU A 54 7.59 3.84 2.73
N MET A 55 6.82 2.99 3.40
CA MET A 55 5.66 2.33 2.79
C MET A 55 4.57 2.07 3.83
N GLY A 56 3.39 1.69 3.37
CA GLY A 56 2.27 1.40 4.26
C GLY A 56 2.48 0.12 5.06
N ARG A 57 2.09 0.14 6.34
CA ARG A 57 2.27 -1.02 7.22
C ARG A 57 1.43 -2.22 6.80
N ALA A 58 0.24 -1.98 6.23
CA ALA A 58 -0.61 -3.07 5.76
C ALA A 58 0.10 -3.93 4.72
N GLN A 59 0.84 -3.31 3.80
CA GLN A 59 1.57 -4.05 2.77
C GLN A 59 2.78 -4.77 3.35
N VAL A 60 3.35 -4.25 4.44
CA VAL A 60 4.42 -4.96 5.15
C VAL A 60 3.90 -6.27 5.75
N VAL A 61 2.74 -6.24 6.39
CA VAL A 61 2.11 -7.44 6.95
C VAL A 61 1.82 -8.45 5.84
N GLN A 62 1.30 -7.97 4.72
CA GLN A 62 0.97 -8.80 3.57
C GLN A 62 2.23 -9.41 2.93
N ALA A 63 3.30 -8.63 2.82
CA ALA A 63 4.58 -9.13 2.30
C ALA A 63 5.15 -10.23 3.19
N ARG A 64 5.11 -10.03 4.51
CA ARG A 64 5.57 -11.03 5.46
C ARG A 64 4.72 -12.30 5.41
N ALA A 65 3.40 -12.15 5.25
CA ALA A 65 2.51 -13.30 5.06
C ALA A 65 2.87 -14.06 3.78
N ALA A 66 3.26 -13.35 2.73
CA ALA A 66 3.73 -13.94 1.48
C ALA A 66 5.15 -14.50 1.57
N GLY A 67 5.85 -14.27 2.68
CA GLY A 67 7.20 -14.76 2.89
C GLY A 67 8.26 -14.02 2.10
N ILE A 68 8.01 -12.75 1.75
CA ILE A 68 8.95 -11.94 0.99
C ILE A 68 9.29 -10.67 1.74
N GLU A 69 10.43 -10.08 1.40
CA GLU A 69 10.88 -8.83 1.98
C GLU A 69 9.97 -7.68 1.52
N PRO A 70 9.51 -6.81 2.43
CA PRO A 70 8.74 -5.64 2.02
C PRO A 70 9.51 -4.74 1.07
N SER A 71 8.85 -4.29 0.02
CA SER A 71 9.40 -3.39 -0.99
C SER A 71 8.43 -2.25 -1.24
N VAL A 72 8.96 -1.04 -1.42
CA VAL A 72 8.11 0.14 -1.67
C VAL A 72 7.34 0.02 -2.99
N TYR A 73 7.80 -0.82 -3.89
CA TYR A 73 7.05 -1.06 -5.14
C TYR A 73 5.71 -1.78 -4.89
N MET A 74 5.53 -2.36 -3.73
CA MET A 74 4.24 -2.93 -3.30
C MET A 74 3.25 -1.86 -2.89
N ASN A 75 3.74 -0.65 -2.54
CA ASN A 75 2.93 0.51 -2.18
C ASN A 75 3.67 1.79 -2.59
N PRO A 76 3.66 2.11 -3.91
CA PRO A 76 4.49 3.19 -4.42
C PRO A 76 4.02 4.60 -4.01
N ILE A 77 2.74 4.77 -3.68
CA ILE A 77 2.22 6.07 -3.29
C ILE A 77 1.66 6.00 -1.88
N LEU A 78 2.25 6.76 -0.96
CA LEU A 78 1.80 6.84 0.43
C LEU A 78 1.46 8.29 0.74
N LEU A 79 0.25 8.51 1.25
CA LEU A 79 -0.23 9.82 1.66
C LEU A 79 -0.27 9.86 3.19
N LYS A 80 0.49 10.79 3.78
CA LYS A 80 0.53 10.97 5.23
C LYS A 80 -0.11 12.32 5.56
N PRO A 81 -1.30 12.35 6.18
CA PRO A 81 -1.89 13.61 6.60
C PRO A 81 -0.96 14.32 7.59
N VAL A 82 -0.63 15.59 7.30
CA VAL A 82 0.25 16.40 8.17
C VAL A 82 -0.50 17.56 8.79
N SER A 83 -1.68 17.90 8.26
CA SER A 83 -2.54 18.95 8.79
C SER A 83 -3.94 18.77 8.22
N ASP A 84 -4.89 19.59 8.69
CA ASP A 84 -6.24 19.61 8.14
C ASP A 84 -6.29 20.02 6.67
N MET A 85 -5.23 20.65 6.18
CA MET A 85 -5.20 21.29 4.88
C MET A 85 -4.43 20.48 3.84
N GLY A 86 -3.74 19.39 4.22
CA GLY A 86 -2.94 18.67 3.24
C GLY A 86 -2.32 17.40 3.75
N SER A 87 -1.53 16.80 2.87
CA SER A 87 -0.83 15.56 3.15
C SER A 87 0.60 15.63 2.64
N GLN A 88 1.49 14.95 3.32
CA GLN A 88 2.82 14.67 2.77
C GLN A 88 2.68 13.52 1.78
N VAL A 89 3.19 13.73 0.56
CA VAL A 89 3.15 12.71 -0.48
C VAL A 89 4.50 12.02 -0.54
N ILE A 90 4.47 10.70 -0.45
CA ILE A 90 5.66 9.86 -0.51
C ILE A 90 5.53 8.99 -1.75
N VAL A 91 6.49 9.11 -2.67
CA VAL A 91 6.50 8.35 -3.92
C VAL A 91 7.74 7.47 -3.94
N ASN A 92 7.51 6.18 -4.12
CA ASN A 92 8.57 5.16 -4.12
C ASN A 92 9.46 5.27 -2.88
N GLY A 93 8.83 5.54 -1.73
CA GLY A 93 9.49 5.57 -0.45
C GLY A 93 10.14 6.88 -0.06
N LYS A 94 10.06 7.92 -0.89
CA LYS A 94 10.69 9.22 -0.64
C LYS A 94 9.67 10.36 -0.61
N PRO A 95 9.76 11.27 0.37
CA PRO A 95 8.89 12.44 0.38
C PRO A 95 9.10 13.29 -0.87
N VAL A 96 8.01 13.73 -1.48
CA VAL A 96 8.06 14.59 -2.67
C VAL A 96 7.68 16.02 -2.29
N SER A 97 6.48 16.20 -1.72
CA SER A 97 6.00 17.52 -1.31
C SER A 97 4.75 17.36 -0.46
N ASN A 98 4.35 18.46 0.21
CA ASN A 98 3.05 18.55 0.85
C ASN A 98 2.05 19.07 -0.17
N MET A 99 0.85 18.46 -0.20
CA MET A 99 -0.18 18.83 -1.16
C MET A 99 -1.50 19.13 -0.45
N PRO A 100 -2.31 20.08 -0.98
CA PRO A 100 -3.65 20.31 -0.46
C PRO A 100 -4.50 19.05 -0.53
N VAL A 101 -5.47 18.92 0.39
CA VAL A 101 -6.36 17.76 0.44
C VAL A 101 -7.09 17.57 -0.90
N SER A 102 -7.55 18.65 -1.52
CA SER A 102 -8.24 18.57 -2.82
C SER A 102 -7.37 17.95 -3.90
N TYR A 103 -6.09 18.29 -3.93
CA TYR A 103 -5.17 17.72 -4.91
C TYR A 103 -4.91 16.24 -4.65
N THR A 104 -4.74 15.84 -3.38
CA THR A 104 -4.53 14.42 -3.06
C THR A 104 -5.73 13.57 -3.42
N HIS A 105 -6.94 14.08 -3.23
CA HIS A 105 -8.15 13.37 -3.65
C HIS A 105 -8.19 13.19 -5.16
N LEU A 106 -7.82 14.20 -5.92
CA LEU A 106 -7.78 14.10 -7.37
C LEU A 106 -6.77 13.05 -7.83
N ARG A 107 -5.59 13.03 -7.22
CA ARG A 107 -4.57 12.02 -7.55
C ARG A 107 -5.02 10.62 -7.18
N ALA A 108 -5.79 10.47 -6.09
CA ALA A 108 -6.35 9.18 -5.72
C ALA A 108 -7.28 8.65 -6.82
N HIS A 109 -8.11 9.51 -7.40
CA HIS A 109 -8.97 9.13 -8.52
C HIS A 109 -8.15 8.73 -9.75
N GLU A 110 -7.12 9.48 -10.07
CA GLU A 110 -6.24 9.13 -11.18
C GLU A 110 -5.60 7.76 -11.00
N THR A 111 -5.18 7.45 -9.77
CA THR A 111 -4.56 6.18 -9.44
C THR A 111 -5.56 5.04 -9.57
N ASP A 112 -6.79 5.24 -9.10
CA ASP A 112 -7.83 4.23 -9.14
C ASP A 112 -8.30 3.89 -10.56
N SER A 113 -8.02 4.75 -11.54
CA SER A 113 -8.42 4.50 -12.93
C SER A 113 -7.51 3.52 -13.66
N TYR A 114 -6.45 3.13 -13.03
CA TYR A 114 -5.55 2.10 -13.56
C TYR A 114 -5.98 0.74 -13.02
#